data_04c768e6b7b9899b42b8df80303ef888
#
_entry.id   04c768e6b7b9899b42b8df80303ef888
#
_cell.length_a   1.000
_cell.length_b   1.000
_cell.length_c   1.000
_cell.angle_alpha   90.00
_cell.angle_beta   90.00
_cell.angle_gamma   90.00
#
_symmetry.space_group_name_H-M   'P 1'
#
loop_
_entity.id
_entity.type
_entity.pdbx_description
1 polymer ?
#
loop_
_entity_poly.entity_id
_entity_poly.type
_entity_poly.pdbx_seq_one_letter_code
_entity_poly.pdbx_strand_id
1 'polypeptide(L)'
;DNVKVTDVKRDISTEEIIKYNEYLKLSDVPNSEEWNAFFTEIKKDEFTDQAGNIKNISELATFTENLDNSINLTGEYIKEITDVMQKAPKMEAIDKNAENLVNSLIEEQKVLTEINDYFEKGDYKTDKLSKIEELNDKYKVVLQNRQENHKIFTNSLHEIAQIINQKIEKQLQTDGKTAKLNILKFV
;
A
#
# COMPACT_ATOMS: atom_id res chain seq x y z
N ASP A 1 16.45 6.22 -2.01
CA ASP A 1 16.99 6.06 -3.38
C ASP A 1 16.20 4.97 -4.10
N ASN A 2 15.56 5.35 -5.22
CA ASN A 2 14.78 4.43 -6.04
C ASN A 2 15.74 3.55 -6.87
N VAL A 3 15.62 2.24 -6.70
CA VAL A 3 16.43 1.28 -7.46
C VAL A 3 15.64 0.83 -8.68
N LYS A 4 16.18 1.02 -9.90
CA LYS A 4 15.56 0.52 -11.13
C LYS A 4 15.93 -0.94 -11.34
N VAL A 5 14.93 -1.76 -11.63
CA VAL A 5 15.10 -3.18 -11.97
C VAL A 5 15.79 -3.38 -13.33
N THR A 6 15.64 -2.39 -14.22
CA THR A 6 16.09 -2.45 -15.64
C THR A 6 17.61 -2.36 -15.84
N ASP A 7 18.40 -2.01 -14.83
CA ASP A 7 19.85 -1.89 -14.97
C ASP A 7 20.60 -3.22 -15.05
N VAL A 8 19.86 -4.34 -14.97
CA VAL A 8 20.46 -5.68 -15.05
C VAL A 8 19.88 -6.43 -16.25
N LYS A 9 20.65 -6.59 -17.31
CA LYS A 9 20.41 -7.61 -18.38
C LYS A 9 20.55 -9.00 -17.77
N ARG A 10 19.57 -9.40 -16.95
CA ARG A 10 19.60 -10.64 -16.19
C ARG A 10 18.51 -11.57 -16.69
N ASP A 11 18.88 -12.84 -16.88
CA ASP A 11 17.89 -13.90 -17.04
C ASP A 11 17.21 -14.12 -15.68
N ILE A 12 15.89 -14.15 -15.67
CA ILE A 12 15.09 -14.35 -14.44
C ILE A 12 14.90 -15.85 -14.20
N SER A 13 15.15 -16.33 -12.97
CA SER A 13 14.97 -17.73 -12.61
C SER A 13 13.51 -18.10 -12.34
N THR A 14 13.20 -19.39 -12.28
CA THR A 14 11.86 -19.87 -11.93
C THR A 14 11.49 -19.48 -10.51
N GLU A 15 12.43 -19.54 -9.58
CA GLU A 15 12.22 -19.17 -8.18
C GLU A 15 11.95 -17.65 -8.04
N GLU A 16 12.62 -16.81 -8.84
CA GLU A 16 12.33 -15.37 -8.90
C GLU A 16 10.93 -15.10 -9.45
N ILE A 17 10.48 -15.85 -10.46
CA ILE A 17 9.11 -15.74 -10.99
C ILE A 17 8.07 -16.14 -9.93
N ILE A 18 8.34 -17.17 -9.13
CA ILE A 18 7.45 -17.58 -8.04
C ILE A 18 7.33 -16.44 -7.02
N LYS A 19 8.45 -15.86 -6.57
CA LYS A 19 8.45 -14.74 -5.61
C LYS A 19 7.77 -13.49 -6.20
N TYR A 20 8.01 -13.19 -7.48
CA TYR A 20 7.31 -12.12 -8.20
C TYR A 20 5.79 -12.30 -8.16
N ASN A 21 5.30 -13.53 -8.41
CA ASN A 21 3.86 -13.80 -8.37
C ASN A 21 3.25 -13.62 -6.98
N GLU A 22 4.02 -13.86 -5.91
CA GLU A 22 3.56 -13.58 -4.54
C GLU A 22 3.44 -12.07 -4.30
N TYR A 23 4.42 -11.27 -4.72
CA TYR A 23 4.32 -9.81 -4.67
C TYR A 23 3.17 -9.27 -5.51
N LEU A 24 2.95 -9.85 -6.72
CA LEU A 24 1.86 -9.41 -7.61
C LEU A 24 0.48 -9.56 -6.96
N LYS A 25 0.25 -10.62 -6.17
CA LYS A 25 -1.01 -10.81 -5.42
C LYS A 25 -1.26 -9.71 -4.39
N LEU A 26 -0.20 -9.08 -3.90
CA LEU A 26 -0.27 -8.02 -2.89
C LEU A 26 -0.35 -6.62 -3.51
N SER A 27 -0.10 -6.47 -4.81
CA SER A 27 0.02 -5.17 -5.47
C SER A 27 -1.26 -4.34 -5.45
N ASP A 28 -2.43 -4.98 -5.45
CA ASP A 28 -3.73 -4.33 -5.53
C ASP A 28 -4.41 -4.12 -4.17
N VAL A 29 -3.83 -4.64 -3.08
CA VAL A 29 -4.42 -4.52 -1.74
C VAL A 29 -4.73 -3.06 -1.37
N PRO A 30 -3.85 -2.06 -1.58
CA PRO A 30 -4.14 -0.67 -1.28
C PRO A 30 -5.20 -0.01 -2.17
N ASN A 31 -5.62 -0.66 -3.25
CA ASN A 31 -6.69 -0.19 -4.15
C ASN A 31 -8.02 -0.91 -3.90
N SER A 32 -8.08 -1.83 -2.93
CA SER A 32 -9.33 -2.52 -2.58
C SER A 32 -10.37 -1.53 -2.04
N GLU A 33 -11.65 -1.83 -2.25
CA GLU A 33 -12.75 -1.02 -1.69
C GLU A 33 -12.66 -0.97 -0.16
N GLU A 34 -12.25 -2.06 0.47
CA GLU A 34 -12.02 -2.13 1.91
C GLU A 34 -10.99 -1.12 2.37
N TRP A 35 -9.84 -1.04 1.69
CA TRP A 35 -8.76 -0.11 2.03
C TRP A 35 -9.15 1.36 1.81
N ASN A 36 -9.86 1.66 0.73
CA ASN A 36 -10.27 3.02 0.38
C ASN A 36 -11.46 3.54 1.22
N ALA A 37 -12.22 2.64 1.86
CA ALA A 37 -13.34 3.00 2.71
C ALA A 37 -12.93 3.53 4.09
N PHE A 38 -11.65 3.44 4.47
CA PHE A 38 -11.26 3.55 5.85
C PHE A 38 -11.06 4.96 6.38
N PHE A 39 -10.50 5.87 5.65
CA PHE A 39 -10.22 7.16 6.23
C PHE A 39 -10.63 8.32 5.32
N THR A 40 -11.66 9.02 5.73
CA THR A 40 -11.96 10.37 5.27
C THR A 40 -11.53 11.37 6.34
N GLU A 41 -10.96 12.50 5.91
CA GLU A 41 -10.63 13.61 6.78
C GLU A 41 -11.84 14.01 7.65
N ILE A 42 -11.66 14.07 8.98
CA ILE A 42 -12.70 14.57 9.88
C ILE A 42 -12.70 16.09 9.83
N LYS A 43 -13.79 16.64 9.35
CA LYS A 43 -14.02 18.08 9.40
C LYS A 43 -14.66 18.45 10.73
N LYS A 44 -13.99 19.32 11.50
CA LYS A 44 -14.42 19.73 12.82
C LYS A 44 -15.86 20.24 12.86
N ASP A 45 -16.28 21.03 11.89
CA ASP A 45 -17.61 21.62 11.77
C ASP A 45 -18.73 20.60 11.49
N GLU A 46 -18.41 19.42 10.96
CA GLU A 46 -19.35 18.32 10.82
C GLU A 46 -19.72 17.71 12.17
N PHE A 47 -18.82 17.76 13.15
CA PHE A 47 -18.96 17.13 14.46
C PHE A 47 -19.08 18.11 15.63
N THR A 48 -19.12 19.44 15.38
CA THR A 48 -19.34 20.46 16.40
C THR A 48 -20.50 21.38 16.04
N ASP A 49 -21.21 21.86 17.07
CA ASP A 49 -22.20 22.93 16.91
C ASP A 49 -21.53 24.31 16.91
N GLN A 50 -22.31 25.37 16.77
CA GLN A 50 -21.80 26.76 16.78
C GLN A 50 -21.15 27.15 18.12
N ALA A 51 -21.51 26.51 19.22
CA ALA A 51 -20.89 26.67 20.52
C ALA A 51 -19.65 25.79 20.75
N GLY A 52 -19.30 24.97 19.75
CA GLY A 52 -18.19 24.03 19.80
C GLY A 52 -18.48 22.76 20.62
N ASN A 53 -19.74 22.43 20.89
CA ASN A 53 -20.09 21.17 21.52
C ASN A 53 -20.13 20.04 20.49
N ILE A 54 -19.72 18.83 20.92
CA ILE A 54 -19.73 17.66 20.06
C ILE A 54 -21.15 17.25 19.73
N LYS A 55 -21.42 17.03 18.47
CA LYS A 55 -22.66 16.46 17.89
C LYS A 55 -22.33 15.19 17.11
N ASN A 56 -23.36 14.46 16.63
CA ASN A 56 -23.21 13.27 15.77
C ASN A 56 -22.32 12.18 16.40
N ILE A 57 -22.51 11.90 17.70
CA ILE A 57 -21.67 10.94 18.45
C ILE A 57 -21.72 9.53 17.85
N SER A 58 -22.86 9.12 17.26
CA SER A 58 -22.99 7.81 16.60
C SER A 58 -22.13 7.69 15.35
N GLU A 59 -22.03 8.76 14.56
CA GLU A 59 -21.18 8.79 13.36
C GLU A 59 -19.71 8.77 13.75
N LEU A 60 -19.35 9.44 14.84
CA LEU A 60 -18.01 9.42 15.38
C LEU A 60 -17.62 8.03 15.90
N ALA A 61 -18.55 7.28 16.49
CA ALA A 61 -18.31 5.88 16.90
C ALA A 61 -18.07 4.96 15.68
N THR A 62 -18.85 5.12 14.61
CA THR A 62 -18.62 4.38 13.35
C THR A 62 -17.26 4.73 12.74
N PHE A 63 -16.86 5.98 12.83
CA PHE A 63 -15.56 6.42 12.37
C PHE A 63 -14.41 5.73 13.14
N THR A 64 -14.48 5.65 14.46
CA THR A 64 -13.45 4.98 15.27
C THR A 64 -13.38 3.49 15.00
N GLU A 65 -14.51 2.82 14.76
CA GLU A 65 -14.54 1.41 14.35
C GLU A 65 -13.85 1.20 13.00
N ASN A 66 -14.12 2.06 12.02
CA ASN A 66 -13.45 2.03 10.72
C ASN A 66 -11.94 2.28 10.85
N LEU A 67 -11.54 3.15 11.76
CA LEU A 67 -10.14 3.45 12.02
C LEU A 67 -9.39 2.23 12.60
N ASP A 68 -9.98 1.52 13.54
CA ASP A 68 -9.44 0.26 14.08
C ASP A 68 -9.26 -0.78 12.98
N ASN A 69 -10.25 -0.94 12.10
CA ASN A 69 -10.16 -1.84 10.96
C ASN A 69 -9.00 -1.44 10.03
N SER A 70 -8.83 -0.14 9.75
CA SER A 70 -7.71 0.37 8.93
C SER A 70 -6.35 0.04 9.55
N ILE A 71 -6.19 0.24 10.86
CA ILE A 71 -4.97 -0.06 11.60
C ILE A 71 -4.63 -1.55 11.48
N ASN A 72 -5.62 -2.42 11.69
CA ASN A 72 -5.45 -3.87 11.61
C ASN A 72 -5.07 -4.33 10.20
N LEU A 73 -5.78 -3.89 9.17
CA LEU A 73 -5.49 -4.23 7.77
C LEU A 73 -4.11 -3.72 7.33
N THR A 74 -3.72 -2.52 7.76
CA THR A 74 -2.37 -2.02 7.50
C THR A 74 -1.32 -2.94 8.13
N GLY A 75 -1.54 -3.41 9.36
CA GLY A 75 -0.65 -4.35 10.04
C GLY A 75 -0.55 -5.71 9.33
N GLU A 76 -1.66 -6.25 8.87
CA GLU A 76 -1.69 -7.49 8.09
C GLU A 76 -0.92 -7.34 6.77
N TYR A 77 -1.15 -6.26 6.05
CA TYR A 77 -0.46 -5.98 4.79
C TYR A 77 1.05 -5.78 4.96
N ILE A 78 1.49 -5.08 6.01
CA ILE A 78 2.91 -4.96 6.39
C ILE A 78 3.53 -6.34 6.58
N LYS A 79 2.84 -7.22 7.30
CA LYS A 79 3.31 -8.58 7.56
C LYS A 79 3.42 -9.38 6.27
N GLU A 80 2.40 -9.37 5.43
CA GLU A 80 2.38 -10.14 4.17
C GLU A 80 3.51 -9.72 3.23
N ILE A 81 3.73 -8.41 3.03
CA ILE A 81 4.85 -7.92 2.20
C ILE A 81 6.20 -8.33 2.81
N THR A 82 6.34 -8.18 4.14
CA THR A 82 7.56 -8.55 4.84
C THR A 82 7.86 -10.04 4.69
N ASP A 83 6.85 -10.89 4.80
CA ASP A 83 6.98 -12.34 4.63
C ASP A 83 7.48 -12.70 3.21
N VAL A 84 6.95 -12.05 2.17
CA VAL A 84 7.43 -12.25 0.80
C VAL A 84 8.86 -11.72 0.61
N MET A 85 9.16 -10.54 1.14
CA MET A 85 10.48 -9.91 1.05
C MET A 85 11.59 -10.80 1.63
N GLN A 86 11.31 -11.54 2.71
CA GLN A 86 12.25 -12.43 3.38
C GLN A 86 12.49 -13.76 2.66
N LYS A 87 11.63 -14.16 1.71
CA LYS A 87 11.77 -15.39 0.96
C LYS A 87 12.96 -15.35 -0.01
N ALA A 88 13.61 -16.51 -0.18
CA ALA A 88 14.58 -16.70 -1.26
C ALA A 88 13.86 -16.91 -2.62
N PRO A 89 14.50 -16.54 -3.73
CA PRO A 89 15.77 -15.83 -3.82
C PRO A 89 15.63 -14.35 -3.47
N LYS A 90 16.76 -13.70 -3.13
CA LYS A 90 16.77 -12.25 -2.94
C LYS A 90 16.66 -11.56 -4.31
N MET A 91 15.69 -10.63 -4.41
CA MET A 91 15.44 -9.81 -5.59
C MET A 91 15.69 -8.34 -5.23
N GLU A 92 16.97 -7.94 -5.21
CA GLU A 92 17.45 -6.70 -4.55
C GLU A 92 16.61 -5.45 -4.83
N ALA A 93 16.28 -5.18 -6.09
CA ALA A 93 15.55 -3.97 -6.46
C ALA A 93 14.12 -3.94 -5.94
N ILE A 94 13.35 -5.02 -6.16
CA ILE A 94 11.96 -5.09 -5.70
C ILE A 94 11.86 -5.27 -4.20
N ASP A 95 12.77 -6.05 -3.59
CA ASP A 95 12.82 -6.23 -2.13
C ASP A 95 13.11 -4.88 -1.45
N LYS A 96 13.98 -4.03 -2.05
CA LYS A 96 14.24 -2.68 -1.53
C LYS A 96 13.04 -1.75 -1.66
N ASN A 97 12.33 -1.80 -2.79
CA ASN A 97 11.13 -0.99 -2.98
C ASN A 97 9.96 -1.48 -2.10
N ALA A 98 9.87 -2.79 -1.86
CA ALA A 98 8.95 -3.38 -0.88
C ALA A 98 9.28 -2.90 0.55
N GLU A 99 10.57 -2.86 0.94
CA GLU A 99 11.00 -2.33 2.23
C GLU A 99 10.60 -0.85 2.41
N ASN A 100 10.79 -0.03 1.38
CA ASN A 100 10.38 1.38 1.42
C ASN A 100 8.86 1.52 1.59
N LEU A 101 8.07 0.68 0.90
CA LEU A 101 6.62 0.64 1.07
C LEU A 101 6.24 0.23 2.50
N VAL A 102 6.84 -0.83 3.04
CA VAL A 102 6.62 -1.28 4.42
C VAL A 102 6.92 -0.17 5.43
N ASN A 103 8.04 0.54 5.27
CA ASN A 103 8.39 1.66 6.15
C ASN A 103 7.34 2.78 6.10
N SER A 104 6.83 3.12 4.91
CA SER A 104 5.77 4.13 4.78
C SER A 104 4.42 3.68 5.37
N LEU A 105 4.09 2.38 5.28
CA LEU A 105 2.91 1.80 5.91
C LEU A 105 3.01 1.82 7.44
N ILE A 106 4.19 1.56 8.00
CA ILE A 106 4.44 1.66 9.44
C ILE A 106 4.22 3.09 9.94
N GLU A 107 4.69 4.10 9.19
CA GLU A 107 4.47 5.50 9.56
C GLU A 107 2.98 5.89 9.44
N GLU A 108 2.28 5.43 8.40
CA GLU A 108 0.84 5.62 8.27
C GLU A 108 0.08 4.99 9.45
N GLN A 109 0.40 3.74 9.80
CA GLN A 109 -0.23 3.03 10.93
C GLN A 109 -0.01 3.76 12.26
N LYS A 110 1.17 4.34 12.50
CA LYS A 110 1.43 5.15 13.71
C LYS A 110 0.50 6.36 13.80
N VAL A 111 0.31 7.08 12.68
CA VAL A 111 -0.57 8.26 12.67
C VAL A 111 -2.03 7.85 12.85
N LEU A 112 -2.48 6.77 12.20
CA LEU A 112 -3.83 6.21 12.40
C LEU A 112 -4.05 5.83 13.86
N THR A 113 -3.04 5.22 14.51
CA THR A 113 -3.09 4.88 15.94
C THR A 113 -3.15 6.14 16.82
N GLU A 114 -2.40 7.20 16.48
CA GLU A 114 -2.46 8.48 17.21
C GLU A 114 -3.87 9.10 17.12
N ILE A 115 -4.51 9.02 15.94
CA ILE A 115 -5.89 9.48 15.75
C ILE A 115 -6.86 8.62 16.56
N ASN A 116 -6.72 7.29 16.52
CA ASN A 116 -7.57 6.39 17.27
C ASN A 116 -7.48 6.63 18.79
N ASP A 117 -6.27 6.75 19.31
CA ASP A 117 -5.99 7.07 20.71
C ASP A 117 -6.66 8.38 21.16
N TYR A 118 -6.64 9.39 20.30
CA TYR A 118 -7.28 10.68 20.57
C TYR A 118 -8.80 10.55 20.76
N PHE A 119 -9.44 9.65 20.00
CA PHE A 119 -10.87 9.37 20.15
C PHE A 119 -11.15 8.44 21.32
N GLU A 120 -10.41 7.36 21.49
CA GLU A 120 -10.64 6.39 22.56
C GLU A 120 -10.45 6.98 23.97
N LYS A 121 -9.40 7.81 24.14
CA LYS A 121 -9.14 8.52 25.40
C LYS A 121 -10.17 9.60 25.71
N GLY A 122 -10.98 9.98 24.72
CA GLY A 122 -11.99 11.00 24.86
C GLY A 122 -11.44 12.43 24.88
N ASP A 123 -10.18 12.62 24.49
CA ASP A 123 -9.50 13.93 24.45
C ASP A 123 -10.26 14.93 23.58
N TYR A 124 -10.87 14.45 22.50
CA TYR A 124 -11.71 15.23 21.59
C TYR A 124 -12.89 15.95 22.27
N LYS A 125 -13.40 15.38 23.40
CA LYS A 125 -14.48 16.02 24.19
C LYS A 125 -13.95 17.21 24.97
N THR A 126 -12.72 17.11 25.48
CA THR A 126 -12.09 18.13 26.30
C THR A 126 -11.63 19.31 25.46
N ASP A 127 -10.99 19.06 24.32
CA ASP A 127 -10.44 20.08 23.44
C ASP A 127 -11.41 20.52 22.32
N LYS A 128 -12.61 19.93 22.27
CA LYS A 128 -13.65 20.23 21.27
C LYS A 128 -13.15 20.04 19.83
N LEU A 129 -12.47 18.93 19.58
CA LEU A 129 -11.87 18.59 18.29
C LEU A 129 -10.80 19.58 17.81
N SER A 130 -10.16 20.35 18.68
CA SER A 130 -9.16 21.34 18.25
C SER A 130 -7.90 20.70 17.67
N LYS A 131 -7.54 19.50 18.12
CA LYS A 131 -6.36 18.75 17.64
C LYS A 131 -6.58 18.05 16.30
N ILE A 132 -7.82 17.92 15.83
CA ILE A 132 -8.13 17.10 14.65
C ILE A 132 -7.52 17.63 13.36
N GLU A 133 -7.38 18.94 13.22
CA GLU A 133 -6.76 19.56 12.04
C GLU A 133 -5.26 19.18 11.94
N GLU A 134 -4.54 19.23 13.07
CA GLU A 134 -3.14 18.76 13.13
C GLU A 134 -3.00 17.28 12.77
N LEU A 135 -3.90 16.45 13.30
CA LEU A 135 -3.90 15.02 13.02
C LEU A 135 -4.22 14.71 11.56
N ASN A 136 -5.18 15.42 10.97
CA ASN A 136 -5.48 15.31 9.55
C ASN A 136 -4.29 15.71 8.67
N ASP A 137 -3.59 16.78 9.01
CA ASP A 137 -2.41 17.22 8.26
C ASP A 137 -1.26 16.20 8.37
N LYS A 138 -1.03 15.61 9.55
CA LYS A 138 -0.08 14.50 9.70
C LYS A 138 -0.46 13.31 8.82
N TYR A 139 -1.74 12.95 8.81
CA TYR A 139 -2.21 11.83 8.00
C TYR A 139 -2.03 12.07 6.51
N LYS A 140 -2.35 13.26 6.00
CA LYS A 140 -2.15 13.62 4.59
C LYS A 140 -0.69 13.39 4.14
N VAL A 141 0.26 13.77 4.98
CA VAL A 141 1.69 13.59 4.67
C VAL A 141 2.07 12.11 4.57
N VAL A 142 1.69 11.29 5.55
CA VAL A 142 2.04 9.87 5.54
C VAL A 142 1.29 9.10 4.45
N LEU A 143 0.04 9.47 4.15
CA LEU A 143 -0.74 8.92 3.06
C LEU A 143 -0.06 9.19 1.70
N GLN A 144 0.37 10.42 1.45
CA GLN A 144 1.07 10.78 0.21
C GLN A 144 2.36 9.98 0.06
N ASN A 145 3.16 9.86 1.13
CA ASN A 145 4.38 9.08 1.14
C ASN A 145 4.12 7.59 0.84
N ARG A 146 3.09 7.00 1.46
CA ARG A 146 2.70 5.62 1.19
C ARG A 146 2.26 5.43 -0.26
N GLN A 147 1.45 6.35 -0.82
CA GLN A 147 0.99 6.29 -2.21
C GLN A 147 2.18 6.35 -3.19
N GLU A 148 3.16 7.20 -2.93
CA GLU A 148 4.38 7.30 -3.76
C GLU A 148 5.20 6.00 -3.71
N ASN A 149 5.46 5.45 -2.51
CA ASN A 149 6.19 4.19 -2.36
C ASN A 149 5.43 3.00 -2.97
N HIS A 150 4.10 2.99 -2.86
CA HIS A 150 3.27 1.98 -3.52
C HIS A 150 3.40 2.05 -5.05
N LYS A 151 3.37 3.24 -5.63
CA LYS A 151 3.59 3.45 -7.07
C LYS A 151 4.98 2.97 -7.51
N ILE A 152 6.01 3.23 -6.73
CA ILE A 152 7.38 2.76 -7.02
C ILE A 152 7.44 1.23 -6.97
N PHE A 153 6.84 0.62 -5.96
CA PHE A 153 6.76 -0.83 -5.83
C PHE A 153 6.02 -1.48 -7.01
N THR A 154 4.85 -0.97 -7.40
CA THR A 154 4.08 -1.49 -8.55
C THR A 154 4.80 -1.29 -9.88
N ASN A 155 5.53 -0.19 -10.06
CA ASN A 155 6.38 0.00 -11.22
C ASN A 155 7.48 -1.06 -11.31
N SER A 156 8.08 -1.46 -10.18
CA SER A 156 9.06 -2.55 -10.15
C SER A 156 8.46 -3.89 -10.60
N LEU A 157 7.20 -4.15 -10.25
CA LEU A 157 6.48 -5.33 -10.74
C LEU A 157 6.28 -5.28 -12.25
N HIS A 158 5.92 -4.13 -12.82
CA HIS A 158 5.81 -3.96 -14.27
C HIS A 158 7.14 -4.19 -14.99
N GLU A 159 8.25 -3.70 -14.45
CA GLU A 159 9.58 -3.94 -15.03
C GLU A 159 9.93 -5.43 -15.02
N ILE A 160 9.65 -6.15 -13.94
CA ILE A 160 9.86 -7.61 -13.88
C ILE A 160 8.95 -8.34 -14.86
N ALA A 161 7.68 -7.95 -14.99
CA ALA A 161 6.76 -8.51 -15.97
C ALA A 161 7.30 -8.40 -17.39
N GLN A 162 7.90 -7.27 -17.75
CA GLN A 162 8.55 -7.08 -19.07
C GLN A 162 9.72 -8.05 -19.27
N ILE A 163 10.55 -8.28 -18.26
CA ILE A 163 11.66 -9.23 -18.33
C ILE A 163 11.13 -10.67 -18.54
N ILE A 164 10.09 -11.06 -17.80
CA ILE A 164 9.44 -12.37 -17.93
C ILE A 164 8.88 -12.54 -19.35
N ASN A 165 8.16 -11.55 -19.88
CA ASN A 165 7.58 -11.60 -21.22
C ASN A 165 8.66 -11.73 -22.30
N GLN A 166 9.76 -10.99 -22.20
CA GLN A 166 10.89 -11.10 -23.12
C GLN A 166 11.53 -12.49 -23.10
N LYS A 167 11.64 -13.13 -21.91
CA LYS A 167 12.14 -14.50 -21.78
C LYS A 167 11.21 -15.48 -22.48
N ILE A 168 9.90 -15.38 -22.25
CA ILE A 168 8.89 -16.23 -22.90
C ILE A 168 8.94 -16.06 -24.42
N GLU A 169 9.01 -14.82 -24.93
CA GLU A 169 9.11 -14.56 -26.36
C GLU A 169 10.34 -15.20 -27.00
N LYS A 170 11.51 -15.05 -26.37
CA LYS A 170 12.76 -15.68 -26.84
C LYS A 170 12.65 -17.21 -26.87
N GLN A 171 12.07 -17.80 -25.84
CA GLN A 171 11.90 -19.25 -25.76
C GLN A 171 10.95 -19.76 -26.85
N LEU A 172 9.81 -19.08 -27.09
CA LEU A 172 8.89 -19.43 -28.17
C LEU A 172 9.49 -19.30 -29.55
N GLN A 173 10.34 -18.30 -29.78
CA GLN A 173 11.09 -18.15 -31.02
C GLN A 173 12.07 -19.30 -31.25
N THR A 174 12.83 -19.66 -30.21
CA THR A 174 13.80 -20.77 -30.26
C THR A 174 13.12 -22.13 -30.51
N ASP A 175 11.94 -22.33 -29.94
CA ASP A 175 11.15 -23.56 -30.12
C ASP A 175 10.40 -23.59 -31.46
N GLY A 176 10.56 -22.58 -32.36
CA GLY A 176 9.90 -22.52 -33.65
C GLY A 176 8.36 -22.33 -33.59
N LYS A 177 7.83 -21.91 -32.44
CA LYS A 177 6.38 -21.74 -32.22
C LYS A 177 5.89 -20.32 -32.55
N THR A 178 6.31 -19.77 -33.68
CA THR A 178 6.00 -18.40 -34.12
C THR A 178 4.51 -18.11 -34.21
N ALA A 179 3.66 -19.12 -34.48
CA ALA A 179 2.21 -18.97 -34.50
C ALA A 179 1.62 -18.65 -33.13
N LYS A 180 2.16 -19.21 -32.03
CA LYS A 180 1.74 -18.92 -30.64
C LYS A 180 2.16 -17.51 -30.20
N LEU A 181 3.31 -17.03 -30.71
CA LEU A 181 3.79 -15.67 -30.40
C LEU A 181 2.82 -14.61 -30.90
N ASN A 182 2.24 -14.81 -32.08
CA ASN A 182 1.27 -13.87 -32.66
C ASN A 182 -0.04 -13.82 -31.86
N ILE A 183 -0.47 -14.91 -31.24
CA ILE A 183 -1.68 -14.95 -30.39
C ILE A 183 -1.43 -14.17 -29.09
N LEU A 184 -0.25 -14.31 -28.48
CA LEU A 184 0.09 -13.61 -27.23
C LEU A 184 0.24 -12.09 -27.36
N LYS A 185 0.45 -11.58 -28.57
CA LYS A 185 0.53 -10.12 -28.85
C LYS A 185 -0.83 -9.43 -28.95
N PHE A 186 -1.92 -10.20 -28.97
CA PHE A 186 -3.29 -9.70 -29.12
C PHE A 186 -4.14 -9.89 -27.84
N VAL A 187 -3.57 -10.37 -26.77
CA VAL A 187 -4.16 -10.48 -25.43
C VAL A 187 -3.52 -9.48 -24.49
#